data_04283dfb30c33f87713d159d59e1a8d2
#
_entry.id   04283dfb30c33f87713d159d59e1a8d2
#
_cell.length_a   1.000
_cell.length_b   1.000
_cell.length_c   1.000
_cell.angle_alpha   90.00
_cell.angle_beta   90.00
_cell.angle_gamma   90.00
#
_symmetry.space_group_name_H-M   'P 1'
#
loop_
_entity.id
_entity.type
_entity.pdbx_description
1 polymer ?
#
loop_
_entity_poly.entity_id
_entity_poly.type
_entity_poly.pdbx_seq_one_letter_code
_entity_poly.pdbx_strand_id
1 'polypeptide(L)'
;MEKSYNIFLLYKSILKPIEFVQSINRVNSFLLLLPIMIGSSVMAILNFYIHSDQIHTFTSLNFEKISCIIVGVIGAIAPLFTIMGYFCFYYVVSLFLVIESEKLKRSIFFISTISYTPILFASLLNVLLNIFFEYRPTGFTNLTFLSIDFPNMTAIFAEIDIFKIISAFLLGYLFTVTFSREKIEAVIYPVTWVVLNVLVALI
;
A
#
# COMPACT_ATOMS: atom_id res chain seq x y z
N MET A 1 26.76 1.18 -15.35
CA MET A 1 25.56 1.73 -16.03
C MET A 1 24.26 1.11 -15.49
N GLU A 2 24.08 0.99 -14.16
CA GLU A 2 22.99 0.19 -13.54
C GLU A 2 22.14 0.95 -12.49
N LYS A 3 22.40 2.22 -12.24
CA LYS A 3 21.76 2.96 -11.12
C LYS A 3 20.50 3.79 -11.49
N SER A 4 20.16 3.93 -12.77
CA SER A 4 18.97 4.72 -13.19
C SER A 4 17.65 3.93 -13.26
N TYR A 5 17.64 2.65 -12.84
CA TYR A 5 16.54 1.74 -13.11
C TYR A 5 15.35 1.80 -12.11
N ASN A 6 15.51 2.36 -10.92
CA ASN A 6 14.53 2.13 -9.84
C ASN A 6 13.19 2.86 -10.04
N ILE A 7 13.19 4.11 -10.49
CA ILE A 7 11.93 4.88 -10.74
C ILE A 7 11.26 4.38 -12.03
N PHE A 8 12.07 4.09 -13.06
CA PHE A 8 11.58 3.55 -14.33
C PHE A 8 10.98 2.15 -14.18
N LEU A 9 11.42 1.38 -13.19
CA LEU A 9 10.88 0.07 -12.85
C LEU A 9 9.48 0.15 -12.21
N LEU A 10 9.22 1.13 -11.33
CA LEU A 10 7.88 1.36 -10.80
C LEU A 10 6.89 1.74 -11.91
N TYR A 11 7.30 2.57 -12.85
CA TYR A 11 6.50 2.91 -14.03
C TYR A 11 6.24 1.68 -14.92
N LYS A 12 7.26 0.85 -15.19
CA LYS A 12 7.12 -0.40 -15.94
C LYS A 12 6.23 -1.42 -15.22
N SER A 13 6.25 -1.48 -13.89
CA SER A 13 5.43 -2.42 -13.13
C SER A 13 3.94 -2.21 -13.34
N ILE A 14 3.52 -0.97 -13.52
CA ILE A 14 2.12 -0.62 -13.77
C ILE A 14 1.74 -0.88 -15.23
N LEU A 15 2.59 -0.50 -16.20
CA LEU A 15 2.26 -0.57 -17.62
C LEU A 15 2.62 -1.91 -18.28
N LYS A 16 3.65 -2.60 -17.77
CA LYS A 16 4.15 -3.87 -18.33
C LYS A 16 4.52 -4.87 -17.23
N PRO A 17 3.55 -5.28 -16.40
CA PRO A 17 3.82 -6.12 -15.23
C PRO A 17 4.48 -7.46 -15.58
N ILE A 18 4.20 -8.03 -16.74
CA ILE A 18 4.81 -9.30 -17.19
C ILE A 18 6.32 -9.13 -17.47
N GLU A 19 6.72 -8.12 -18.23
CA GLU A 19 8.14 -7.83 -18.50
C GLU A 19 8.89 -7.52 -17.20
N PHE A 20 8.18 -6.91 -16.25
CA PHE A 20 8.75 -6.56 -14.97
C PHE A 20 8.96 -7.78 -14.07
N VAL A 21 8.00 -8.72 -14.02
CA VAL A 21 8.15 -10.00 -13.30
C VAL A 21 9.37 -10.79 -13.82
N GLN A 22 9.61 -10.79 -15.13
CA GLN A 22 10.80 -11.41 -15.73
C GLN A 22 12.11 -10.77 -15.25
N SER A 23 12.07 -9.52 -14.77
CA SER A 23 13.23 -8.82 -14.21
C SER A 23 13.47 -9.10 -12.72
N ILE A 24 12.61 -9.86 -12.03
CA ILE A 24 12.68 -10.15 -10.56
C ILE A 24 14.08 -10.62 -10.14
N ASN A 25 14.73 -11.42 -10.97
CA ASN A 25 16.04 -11.97 -10.67
C ASN A 25 17.17 -10.93 -10.66
N ARG A 26 16.94 -9.76 -11.28
CA ARG A 26 17.95 -8.70 -11.47
C ARG A 26 17.79 -7.53 -10.49
N VAL A 27 16.64 -7.42 -9.84
CA VAL A 27 16.31 -6.28 -8.98
C VAL A 27 16.40 -6.67 -7.50
N ASN A 28 17.03 -5.84 -6.70
CA ASN A 28 17.03 -6.00 -5.27
C ASN A 28 15.70 -5.46 -4.69
N SER A 29 14.86 -6.37 -4.14
CA SER A 29 13.56 -6.02 -3.59
C SER A 29 13.63 -4.97 -2.47
N PHE A 30 14.72 -4.96 -1.68
CA PHE A 30 14.91 -3.95 -0.64
C PHE A 30 15.14 -2.55 -1.19
N LEU A 31 15.74 -2.41 -2.39
CA LEU A 31 15.90 -1.10 -3.04
C LEU A 31 14.57 -0.50 -3.50
N LEU A 32 13.54 -1.35 -3.72
CA LEU A 32 12.18 -0.89 -4.06
C LEU A 32 11.44 -0.38 -2.82
N LEU A 33 11.76 -0.85 -1.63
CA LEU A 33 11.15 -0.36 -0.38
C LEU A 33 11.52 1.08 -0.06
N LEU A 34 12.76 1.49 -0.35
CA LEU A 34 13.25 2.83 0.01
C LEU A 34 12.37 3.96 -0.57
N PRO A 35 12.08 4.01 -1.89
CA PRO A 35 11.21 5.06 -2.43
C PRO A 35 9.78 4.99 -1.88
N ILE A 36 9.26 3.80 -1.56
CA ILE A 36 7.94 3.64 -0.95
C ILE A 36 7.94 4.21 0.47
N MET A 37 8.93 3.86 1.29
CA MET A 37 9.06 4.36 2.66
C MET A 37 9.25 5.88 2.70
N ILE A 38 10.13 6.40 1.85
CA ILE A 38 10.38 7.85 1.75
C ILE A 38 9.10 8.56 1.28
N GLY A 39 8.47 8.07 0.22
CA GLY A 39 7.22 8.63 -0.30
C GLY A 39 6.11 8.66 0.75
N SER A 40 5.88 7.55 1.45
CA SER A 40 4.88 7.46 2.52
C SER A 40 5.22 8.38 3.71
N SER A 41 6.48 8.50 4.08
CA SER A 41 6.93 9.44 5.12
C SER A 41 6.63 10.89 4.74
N VAL A 42 6.98 11.28 3.51
CA VAL A 42 6.72 12.64 2.99
C VAL A 42 5.22 12.92 2.97
N MET A 43 4.38 11.97 2.50
CA MET A 43 2.92 12.14 2.48
C MET A 43 2.33 12.26 3.88
N ALA A 44 2.84 11.49 4.85
CA ALA A 44 2.41 11.57 6.24
C ALA A 44 2.75 12.94 6.85
N ILE A 45 3.96 13.45 6.62
CA ILE A 45 4.40 14.78 7.06
C ILE A 45 3.54 15.88 6.43
N LEU A 46 3.29 15.82 5.12
CA LEU A 46 2.45 16.81 4.43
C LEU A 46 1.02 16.81 4.99
N ASN A 47 0.41 15.65 5.18
CA ASN A 47 -0.90 15.54 5.82
C ASN A 47 -0.91 16.13 7.24
N PHE A 48 0.16 15.89 8.01
CA PHE A 48 0.29 16.46 9.35
C PHE A 48 0.31 18.00 9.31
N TYR A 49 1.06 18.60 8.38
CA TYR A 49 1.10 20.06 8.26
C TYR A 49 -0.25 20.65 7.81
N ILE A 50 -0.93 20.02 6.85
CA ILE A 50 -2.27 20.45 6.40
C ILE A 50 -3.25 20.43 7.58
N HIS A 51 -3.13 19.42 8.47
CA HIS A 51 -4.00 19.30 9.63
C HIS A 51 -3.58 20.21 10.79
N SER A 52 -2.28 20.51 10.97
CA SER A 52 -1.77 21.31 12.08
C SER A 52 -2.28 22.74 12.06
N ASP A 53 -2.57 23.30 10.89
CA ASP A 53 -3.19 24.62 10.77
C ASP A 53 -4.55 24.72 11.51
N GLN A 54 -5.22 23.58 11.70
CA GLN A 54 -6.46 23.50 12.47
C GLN A 54 -6.22 23.27 13.99
N ILE A 55 -5.03 22.82 14.39
CA ILE A 55 -4.67 22.50 15.79
C ILE A 55 -3.91 23.66 16.47
N HIS A 56 -3.66 24.77 15.80
CA HIS A 56 -2.83 25.90 16.27
C HIS A 56 -3.17 26.50 17.64
N THR A 57 -4.20 26.03 18.30
CA THR A 57 -4.59 26.53 19.64
C THR A 57 -3.77 25.95 20.80
N PHE A 58 -2.89 24.93 20.61
CA PHE A 58 -2.36 24.18 21.76
C PHE A 58 -0.88 23.81 21.76
N THR A 59 -0.07 24.14 20.77
CA THR A 59 1.29 23.56 20.72
C THR A 59 2.42 24.56 20.74
N SER A 60 3.37 24.36 21.66
CA SER A 60 4.68 25.01 21.58
C SER A 60 5.44 24.53 20.34
N LEU A 61 6.25 25.40 19.73
CA LEU A 61 7.11 25.10 18.55
C LEU A 61 7.95 23.82 18.68
N ASN A 62 8.33 23.42 19.90
CA ASN A 62 9.10 22.21 20.15
C ASN A 62 8.25 20.94 20.02
N PHE A 63 6.97 21.00 20.43
CA PHE A 63 6.06 19.86 20.32
C PHE A 63 5.72 19.57 18.86
N GLU A 64 5.53 20.60 18.04
CA GLU A 64 5.25 20.46 16.61
C GLU A 64 6.40 19.74 15.87
N LYS A 65 7.65 20.13 16.14
CA LYS A 65 8.83 19.48 15.53
C LYS A 65 8.95 18.00 15.92
N ILE A 66 8.73 17.67 17.19
CA ILE A 66 8.78 16.29 17.67
C ILE A 66 7.66 15.47 17.03
N SER A 67 6.44 16.00 16.97
CA SER A 67 5.29 15.35 16.34
C SER A 67 5.52 15.09 14.85
N CYS A 68 6.08 16.04 14.12
CA CYS A 68 6.45 15.90 12.72
C CYS A 68 7.44 14.74 12.49
N ILE A 69 8.48 14.63 13.34
CA ILE A 69 9.43 13.52 13.26
C ILE A 69 8.75 12.18 13.52
N ILE A 70 7.92 12.10 14.57
CA ILE A 70 7.19 10.88 14.92
C ILE A 70 6.28 10.45 13.75
N VAL A 71 5.50 11.38 13.19
CA VAL A 71 4.60 11.13 12.06
C VAL A 71 5.38 10.68 10.83
N GLY A 72 6.53 11.31 10.55
CA GLY A 72 7.41 10.89 9.46
C GLY A 72 7.94 9.45 9.63
N VAL A 73 8.36 9.08 10.83
CA VAL A 73 8.83 7.72 11.15
C VAL A 73 7.68 6.72 11.02
N ILE A 74 6.50 7.01 11.57
CA ILE A 74 5.33 6.14 11.44
C ILE A 74 4.95 5.99 9.96
N GLY A 75 4.92 7.09 9.20
CA GLY A 75 4.64 7.08 7.77
C GLY A 75 5.63 6.24 6.96
N ALA A 76 6.92 6.23 7.37
CA ALA A 76 7.93 5.38 6.74
C ALA A 76 7.74 3.90 7.04
N ILE A 77 7.27 3.55 8.24
CA ILE A 77 7.13 2.16 8.70
C ILE A 77 5.79 1.56 8.27
N ALA A 78 4.73 2.34 8.17
CA ALA A 78 3.38 1.88 7.83
C ALA A 78 3.31 0.99 6.56
N PRO A 79 3.98 1.31 5.44
CA PRO A 79 4.01 0.44 4.25
C PRO A 79 4.54 -0.96 4.53
N LEU A 80 5.49 -1.10 5.46
CA LEU A 80 6.09 -2.40 5.76
C LEU A 80 5.05 -3.38 6.32
N PHE A 81 4.15 -2.92 7.19
CA PHE A 81 3.09 -3.78 7.74
C PHE A 81 2.15 -4.29 6.66
N THR A 82 1.73 -3.43 5.72
CA THR A 82 0.87 -3.84 4.60
C THR A 82 1.59 -4.80 3.66
N ILE A 83 2.85 -4.50 3.29
CA ILE A 83 3.66 -5.36 2.42
C ILE A 83 3.93 -6.71 3.09
N MET A 84 4.20 -6.72 4.40
CA MET A 84 4.38 -7.97 5.16
C MET A 84 3.07 -8.76 5.27
N GLY A 85 1.92 -8.09 5.44
CA GLY A 85 0.61 -8.73 5.39
C GLY A 85 0.37 -9.42 4.04
N TYR A 86 0.60 -8.73 2.94
CA TYR A 86 0.55 -9.31 1.59
C TYR A 86 1.50 -10.50 1.44
N PHE A 87 2.76 -10.33 1.86
CA PHE A 87 3.76 -11.39 1.82
C PHE A 87 3.31 -12.63 2.61
N CYS A 88 2.88 -12.45 3.87
CA CYS A 88 2.45 -13.56 4.72
C CYS A 88 1.24 -14.29 4.12
N PHE A 89 0.23 -13.57 3.66
CA PHE A 89 -0.96 -14.16 3.06
C PHE A 89 -0.60 -15.00 1.82
N TYR A 90 0.12 -14.44 0.85
CA TYR A 90 0.49 -15.17 -0.37
C TYR A 90 1.55 -16.25 -0.13
N TYR A 91 2.38 -16.11 0.89
CA TYR A 91 3.27 -17.17 1.30
C TYR A 91 2.49 -18.37 1.83
N VAL A 92 1.48 -18.15 2.69
CA VAL A 92 0.58 -19.22 3.17
C VAL A 92 -0.17 -19.86 2.00
N VAL A 93 -0.76 -19.06 1.10
CA VAL A 93 -1.41 -19.57 -0.13
C VAL A 93 -0.45 -20.43 -0.93
N SER A 94 0.81 -20.01 -1.11
CA SER A 94 1.80 -20.79 -1.88
C SER A 94 2.14 -22.13 -1.24
N LEU A 95 2.08 -22.24 0.09
CA LEU A 95 2.27 -23.51 0.80
C LEU A 95 1.11 -24.48 0.53
N PHE A 96 -0.13 -23.98 0.57
CA PHE A 96 -1.31 -24.80 0.24
C PHE A 96 -1.31 -25.26 -1.22
N LEU A 97 -0.77 -24.46 -2.12
CA LEU A 97 -0.68 -24.78 -3.54
C LEU A 97 0.54 -25.66 -3.89
N VAL A 98 1.36 -26.01 -2.88
CA VAL A 98 2.60 -26.80 -3.03
C VAL A 98 3.51 -26.23 -4.12
N ILE A 99 3.70 -24.90 -4.10
CA ILE A 99 4.57 -24.22 -5.08
C ILE A 99 6.03 -24.43 -4.67
N GLU A 100 6.73 -25.27 -5.42
CA GLU A 100 8.17 -25.49 -5.27
C GLU A 100 8.95 -24.50 -6.10
N SER A 101 9.62 -23.55 -5.45
CA SER A 101 10.52 -22.60 -6.10
C SER A 101 11.61 -22.17 -5.13
N GLU A 102 12.87 -22.32 -5.54
CA GLU A 102 14.02 -21.86 -4.74
C GLU A 102 13.97 -20.37 -4.39
N LYS A 103 13.28 -19.57 -5.21
CA LYS A 103 13.15 -18.11 -5.05
C LYS A 103 11.77 -17.68 -4.56
N LEU A 104 10.95 -18.61 -4.06
CA LEU A 104 9.56 -18.36 -3.68
C LEU A 104 9.42 -17.11 -2.79
N LYS A 105 10.11 -17.09 -1.65
CA LYS A 105 10.03 -15.98 -0.67
C LYS A 105 10.41 -14.64 -1.30
N ARG A 106 11.49 -14.62 -2.09
CA ARG A 106 11.97 -13.41 -2.76
C ARG A 106 10.96 -12.92 -3.79
N SER A 107 10.38 -13.82 -4.58
CA SER A 107 9.40 -13.47 -5.59
C SER A 107 8.12 -12.92 -4.97
N ILE A 108 7.59 -13.58 -3.92
CA ILE A 108 6.39 -13.10 -3.21
C ILE A 108 6.66 -11.73 -2.57
N PHE A 109 7.80 -11.55 -1.89
CA PHE A 109 8.14 -10.26 -1.29
C PHE A 109 8.26 -9.15 -2.34
N PHE A 110 8.84 -9.45 -3.48
CA PHE A 110 8.99 -8.52 -4.59
C PHE A 110 7.63 -8.07 -5.15
N ILE A 111 6.73 -9.02 -5.50
CA ILE A 111 5.40 -8.69 -6.01
C ILE A 111 4.55 -7.96 -4.96
N SER A 112 4.67 -8.32 -3.67
CA SER A 112 3.99 -7.62 -2.58
C SER A 112 4.44 -6.15 -2.48
N THR A 113 5.75 -5.90 -2.62
CA THR A 113 6.31 -4.54 -2.61
C THR A 113 5.79 -3.69 -3.75
N ILE A 114 5.74 -4.25 -4.97
CA ILE A 114 5.23 -3.53 -6.15
C ILE A 114 3.74 -3.25 -6.02
N SER A 115 2.99 -4.23 -5.54
CA SER A 115 1.54 -4.11 -5.42
C SER A 115 1.11 -3.04 -4.40
N TYR A 116 2.02 -2.54 -3.56
CA TYR A 116 1.76 -1.39 -2.70
C TYR A 116 1.71 -0.05 -3.46
N THR A 117 2.23 0.03 -4.69
CA THR A 117 2.31 1.28 -5.46
C THR A 117 0.96 2.02 -5.62
N PRO A 118 -0.18 1.35 -5.89
CA PRO A 118 -1.48 2.02 -5.94
C PRO A 118 -1.85 2.71 -4.61
N ILE A 119 -1.53 2.10 -3.46
CA ILE A 119 -1.79 2.68 -2.13
C ILE A 119 -0.93 3.94 -1.91
N LEU A 120 0.33 3.93 -2.34
CA LEU A 120 1.18 5.12 -2.30
C LEU A 120 0.60 6.25 -3.16
N PHE A 121 0.06 5.91 -4.34
CA PHE A 121 -0.61 6.87 -5.21
C PHE A 121 -1.90 7.42 -4.56
N ALA A 122 -2.68 6.57 -3.88
CA ALA A 122 -3.83 7.01 -3.09
C ALA A 122 -3.43 8.04 -2.01
N SER A 123 -2.32 7.79 -1.31
CA SER A 123 -1.79 8.72 -0.30
C SER A 123 -1.45 10.07 -0.92
N LEU A 124 -0.78 10.08 -2.08
CA LEU A 124 -0.50 11.32 -2.83
C LEU A 124 -1.79 12.04 -3.21
N LEU A 125 -2.77 11.31 -3.78
CA LEU A 125 -4.05 11.87 -4.18
C LEU A 125 -4.80 12.49 -2.99
N ASN A 126 -4.84 11.78 -1.84
CA ASN A 126 -5.48 12.27 -0.62
C ASN A 126 -4.79 13.55 -0.10
N VAL A 127 -3.45 13.63 -0.14
CA VAL A 127 -2.73 14.87 0.22
C VAL A 127 -3.14 16.02 -0.69
N LEU A 128 -3.14 15.81 -2.01
CA LEU A 128 -3.55 16.83 -2.97
C LEU A 128 -4.99 17.28 -2.75
N LEU A 129 -5.92 16.33 -2.52
CA LEU A 129 -7.32 16.66 -2.27
C LEU A 129 -7.51 17.41 -0.94
N ASN A 130 -6.74 17.07 0.10
CA ASN A 130 -6.74 17.81 1.37
C ASN A 130 -6.22 19.25 1.25
N ILE A 131 -5.41 19.56 0.22
CA ILE A 131 -4.96 20.95 -0.06
C ILE A 131 -6.09 21.76 -0.72
N PHE A 132 -6.86 21.15 -1.60
CA PHE A 132 -7.88 21.86 -2.40
C PHE A 132 -9.29 21.84 -1.79
N PHE A 133 -9.56 20.88 -0.90
CA PHE A 133 -10.85 20.68 -0.23
C PHE A 133 -10.70 20.71 1.29
N GLU A 134 -11.80 20.65 2.00
CA GLU A 134 -11.76 20.49 3.46
C GLU A 134 -11.04 19.20 3.85
N TYR A 135 -10.19 19.31 4.88
CA TYR A 135 -9.40 18.19 5.37
C TYR A 135 -10.29 17.02 5.83
N ARG A 136 -9.99 15.83 5.32
CA ARG A 136 -10.62 14.58 5.70
C ARG A 136 -9.58 13.61 6.28
N PRO A 137 -9.60 13.33 7.60
CA PRO A 137 -8.63 12.44 8.24
C PRO A 137 -8.65 11.03 7.68
N THR A 138 -9.81 10.55 7.22
CA THR A 138 -9.99 9.23 6.62
C THR A 138 -9.63 9.17 5.13
N GLY A 139 -9.39 10.31 4.49
CA GLY A 139 -9.11 10.43 3.05
C GLY A 139 -10.37 10.49 2.17
N PHE A 140 -10.14 10.58 0.86
CA PHE A 140 -11.19 10.73 -0.17
C PHE A 140 -11.38 9.46 -1.01
N THR A 141 -10.47 8.50 -0.92
CA THR A 141 -10.41 7.33 -1.80
C THR A 141 -11.22 6.13 -1.29
N ASN A 142 -11.72 6.21 -0.06
CA ASN A 142 -12.52 5.18 0.61
C ASN A 142 -14.00 5.60 0.75
N LEU A 143 -14.82 4.68 1.25
CA LEU A 143 -16.27 4.89 1.39
C LEU A 143 -16.68 5.56 2.72
N THR A 144 -15.75 6.16 3.47
CA THR A 144 -16.08 6.80 4.77
C THR A 144 -17.06 7.97 4.68
N PHE A 145 -17.26 8.54 3.48
CA PHE A 145 -18.31 9.54 3.28
C PHE A 145 -19.72 8.98 3.56
N LEU A 146 -19.93 7.66 3.43
CA LEU A 146 -21.17 6.98 3.79
C LEU A 146 -21.35 6.82 5.29
N SER A 147 -20.32 7.02 6.11
CA SER A 147 -20.39 6.87 7.56
C SER A 147 -21.25 7.95 8.25
N ILE A 148 -21.58 9.04 7.55
CA ILE A 148 -22.52 10.06 8.02
C ILE A 148 -23.87 9.42 8.34
N ASP A 149 -24.35 8.52 7.48
CA ASP A 149 -25.62 7.81 7.64
C ASP A 149 -25.47 6.52 8.49
N PHE A 150 -24.27 5.97 8.57
CA PHE A 150 -23.97 4.68 9.21
C PHE A 150 -22.70 4.76 10.09
N PRO A 151 -22.71 5.49 11.22
CA PRO A 151 -21.50 5.75 12.01
C PRO A 151 -20.83 4.47 12.56
N ASN A 152 -21.60 3.42 12.83
CA ASN A 152 -21.08 2.13 13.32
C ASN A 152 -20.30 1.34 12.25
N MET A 153 -20.38 1.75 10.98
CA MET A 153 -19.70 1.11 9.86
C MET A 153 -18.46 1.87 9.38
N THR A 154 -18.05 2.92 10.09
CA THR A 154 -16.92 3.76 9.68
C THR A 154 -15.64 2.96 9.45
N ALA A 155 -15.34 1.99 10.32
CA ALA A 155 -14.16 1.13 10.19
C ALA A 155 -14.21 0.28 8.92
N ILE A 156 -15.37 -0.30 8.59
CA ILE A 156 -15.58 -1.08 7.36
C ILE A 156 -15.40 -0.19 6.13
N PHE A 157 -16.03 0.99 6.12
CA PHE A 157 -15.94 1.92 4.99
C PHE A 157 -14.52 2.45 4.78
N ALA A 158 -13.71 2.57 5.82
CA ALA A 158 -12.30 2.92 5.73
C ALA A 158 -11.45 1.81 5.07
N GLU A 159 -11.84 0.54 5.22
CA GLU A 159 -11.16 -0.57 4.55
C GLU A 159 -11.55 -0.73 3.08
N ILE A 160 -12.76 -0.27 2.69
CA ILE A 160 -13.21 -0.28 1.30
C ILE A 160 -12.65 0.95 0.57
N ASP A 161 -11.36 0.87 0.22
CA ASP A 161 -10.63 1.88 -0.54
C ASP A 161 -10.33 1.34 -1.94
N ILE A 162 -10.62 2.13 -2.98
CA ILE A 162 -10.44 1.70 -4.37
C ILE A 162 -9.00 1.33 -4.69
N PHE A 163 -8.03 2.04 -4.11
CA PHE A 163 -6.61 1.76 -4.37
C PHE A 163 -6.10 0.56 -3.56
N LYS A 164 -6.67 0.29 -2.37
CA LYS A 164 -6.43 -0.98 -1.65
C LYS A 164 -6.94 -2.16 -2.46
N ILE A 165 -8.12 -2.03 -3.08
CA ILE A 165 -8.70 -3.05 -3.95
C ILE A 165 -7.82 -3.26 -5.19
N ILE A 166 -7.44 -2.18 -5.90
CA ILE A 166 -6.53 -2.25 -7.06
C ILE A 166 -5.20 -2.90 -6.67
N SER A 167 -4.64 -2.56 -5.51
CA SER A 167 -3.40 -3.14 -4.98
C SER A 167 -3.53 -4.66 -4.77
N ALA A 168 -4.64 -5.12 -4.16
CA ALA A 168 -4.90 -6.54 -3.95
C ALA A 168 -5.04 -7.30 -5.27
N PHE A 169 -5.78 -6.76 -6.25
CA PHE A 169 -5.93 -7.37 -7.56
C PHE A 169 -4.62 -7.38 -8.37
N LEU A 170 -3.83 -6.33 -8.30
CA LEU A 170 -2.50 -6.29 -8.90
C LEU A 170 -1.61 -7.39 -8.32
N LEU A 171 -1.65 -7.60 -7.01
CA LEU A 171 -0.90 -8.65 -6.33
C LEU A 171 -1.34 -10.05 -6.80
N GLY A 172 -2.67 -10.30 -6.85
CA GLY A 172 -3.21 -11.56 -7.34
C GLY A 172 -2.80 -11.84 -8.79
N TYR A 173 -2.88 -10.83 -9.64
CA TYR A 173 -2.44 -10.93 -11.03
C TYR A 173 -0.95 -11.25 -11.15
N LEU A 174 -0.09 -10.50 -10.43
CA LEU A 174 1.36 -10.74 -10.44
C LEU A 174 1.71 -12.12 -9.87
N PHE A 175 1.00 -12.58 -8.86
CA PHE A 175 1.17 -13.92 -8.29
C PHE A 175 0.88 -15.00 -9.34
N THR A 176 -0.27 -14.92 -10.02
CA THR A 176 -0.65 -15.91 -11.03
C THR A 176 0.31 -15.93 -12.21
N VAL A 177 0.77 -14.77 -12.67
CA VAL A 177 1.76 -14.67 -13.76
C VAL A 177 3.11 -15.21 -13.32
N THR A 178 3.57 -14.89 -12.09
CA THR A 178 4.90 -15.30 -11.58
C THR A 178 5.00 -16.81 -11.42
N PHE A 179 3.92 -17.44 -10.95
CA PHE A 179 3.91 -18.87 -10.63
C PHE A 179 3.11 -19.71 -11.65
N SER A 180 2.77 -19.14 -12.82
CA SER A 180 2.02 -19.79 -13.89
C SER A 180 0.73 -20.46 -13.41
N ARG A 181 -0.03 -19.75 -12.55
CA ARG A 181 -1.27 -20.22 -11.95
C ARG A 181 -2.49 -19.91 -12.83
N GLU A 182 -3.63 -20.50 -12.48
CA GLU A 182 -4.88 -20.29 -13.19
C GLU A 182 -5.39 -18.86 -13.07
N LYS A 183 -5.97 -18.31 -14.14
CA LYS A 183 -6.48 -16.92 -14.16
C LYS A 183 -7.54 -16.65 -13.11
N ILE A 184 -8.32 -17.65 -12.72
CA ILE A 184 -9.36 -17.52 -11.70
C ILE A 184 -8.76 -17.21 -10.32
N GLU A 185 -7.55 -17.69 -10.04
CA GLU A 185 -6.84 -17.44 -8.79
C GLU A 185 -6.43 -15.95 -8.65
N ALA A 186 -6.25 -15.24 -9.78
CA ALA A 186 -6.02 -13.79 -9.80
C ALA A 186 -7.21 -12.99 -9.26
N VAL A 187 -8.37 -13.61 -9.13
CA VAL A 187 -9.59 -13.00 -8.57
C VAL A 187 -9.88 -13.54 -7.17
N ILE A 188 -9.81 -14.85 -6.99
CA ILE A 188 -10.18 -15.51 -5.72
C ILE A 188 -9.31 -14.99 -4.56
N TYR A 189 -7.99 -14.98 -4.71
CA TYR A 189 -7.10 -14.58 -3.59
C TYR A 189 -7.22 -13.10 -3.21
N PRO A 190 -7.27 -12.14 -4.16
CA PRO A 190 -7.54 -10.75 -3.82
C PRO A 190 -8.89 -10.54 -3.12
N VAL A 191 -9.94 -11.19 -3.59
CA VAL A 191 -11.27 -11.11 -2.94
C VAL A 191 -11.20 -11.65 -1.52
N THR A 192 -10.56 -12.81 -1.32
CA THR A 192 -10.36 -13.38 0.02
C THR A 192 -9.59 -12.41 0.92
N TRP A 193 -8.51 -11.77 0.41
CA TRP A 193 -7.75 -10.79 1.16
C TRP A 193 -8.60 -9.57 1.58
N VAL A 194 -9.38 -9.00 0.66
CA VAL A 194 -10.26 -7.86 0.95
C VAL A 194 -11.30 -8.23 2.00
N VAL A 195 -11.93 -9.41 1.86
CA VAL A 195 -12.92 -9.90 2.83
C VAL A 195 -12.28 -10.08 4.21
N LEU A 196 -11.08 -10.65 4.30
CA LEU A 196 -10.37 -10.80 5.57
C LEU A 196 -10.08 -9.45 6.23
N ASN A 197 -9.65 -8.43 5.48
CA ASN A 197 -9.43 -7.09 6.04
C ASN A 197 -10.73 -6.46 6.57
N VAL A 198 -11.84 -6.60 5.83
CA VAL A 198 -13.15 -6.11 6.30
C VAL A 198 -13.59 -6.85 7.57
N LEU A 199 -13.38 -8.18 7.64
CA LEU A 199 -13.70 -8.96 8.85
C LEU A 199 -12.85 -8.55 10.06
N VAL A 200 -11.55 -8.27 9.85
CA VAL A 200 -10.66 -7.78 10.92
C VAL A 200 -11.11 -6.39 11.41
N ALA A 201 -11.62 -5.54 10.53
CA ALA A 201 -12.12 -4.21 10.90
C ALA A 201 -13.42 -4.25 11.72
N LEU A 202 -14.10 -5.40 11.78
CA LEU A 202 -15.32 -5.62 12.59
C LEU A 202 -15.02 -6.02 14.04
N ILE A 203 -13.80 -6.45 14.34
CA ILE A 203 -13.37 -6.91 15.69
C ILE A 203 -12.77 -5.74 16.47
#